data_7c95024b626ae213ad06a2b8033cb366
#
_entry.id   7c95024b626ae213ad06a2b8033cb366
#
_cell.length_a   1.000
_cell.length_b   1.000
_cell.length_c   1.000
_cell.angle_alpha   90.00
_cell.angle_beta   90.00
_cell.angle_gamma   90.00
#
_symmetry.space_group_name_H-M   'P 1'
#
loop_
_entity.id
_entity.type
_entity.pdbx_description
1 polymer ?
#
loop_
_entity_poly.entity_id
_entity_poly.type
_entity_poly.pdbx_seq_one_letter_code
_entity_poly.pdbx_strand_id
1 'polypeptide(L)'
;MKNSLVRGFTLIELMIVVGIVAILASIAYPAYTSSIIKGKRAEGRVALSELMQQQERFLTQRNTYLEFSNSGGVTVPATVPFKTFSGETLLGSAYLLSAGLCPGGPPAILLSECVQVIATPIKPDPAAGNLQLTSAGAKTCSTGTMDCWK
;
A
#
# COMPACT_ATOMS: atom_id res chain seq x y z
N MET A 1 5.21 -50.54 39.43
CA MET A 1 5.03 -49.16 38.89
C MET A 1 6.40 -48.67 38.43
N LYS A 2 6.60 -48.53 37.09
CA LYS A 2 7.85 -48.00 36.53
C LYS A 2 7.81 -46.47 36.57
N ASN A 3 8.59 -45.86 37.45
CA ASN A 3 8.82 -44.41 37.42
C ASN A 3 9.66 -44.07 36.19
N SER A 4 9.05 -43.51 35.17
CA SER A 4 9.77 -42.93 34.05
C SER A 4 10.42 -41.61 34.57
N LEU A 5 11.75 -41.60 34.65
CA LEU A 5 12.53 -40.40 34.94
C LEU A 5 12.33 -39.42 33.77
N VAL A 6 11.55 -38.38 33.98
CA VAL A 6 11.46 -37.27 33.04
C VAL A 6 12.80 -36.51 33.11
N ARG A 7 13.60 -36.65 32.04
CA ARG A 7 14.84 -35.90 31.88
C ARG A 7 14.50 -34.44 31.61
N GLY A 8 14.87 -33.54 32.51
CA GLY A 8 14.73 -32.09 32.31
C GLY A 8 15.83 -31.57 31.36
N PHE A 9 15.54 -30.44 30.71
CA PHE A 9 16.51 -29.73 29.89
C PHE A 9 17.65 -29.18 30.72
N THR A 10 18.86 -29.26 30.17
CA THR A 10 20.04 -28.61 30.82
C THR A 10 20.11 -27.13 30.45
N LEU A 11 20.67 -26.30 31.33
CA LEU A 11 20.80 -24.87 31.06
C LEU A 11 21.66 -24.60 29.81
N ILE A 12 22.74 -25.39 29.62
CA ILE A 12 23.59 -25.25 28.42
C ILE A 12 22.86 -25.56 27.12
N GLU A 13 22.00 -26.57 27.12
CA GLU A 13 21.17 -26.94 25.95
C GLU A 13 20.20 -25.80 25.58
N LEU A 14 19.58 -25.14 26.57
CA LEU A 14 18.75 -23.98 26.36
C LEU A 14 19.56 -22.81 25.76
N MET A 15 20.76 -22.52 26.30
CA MET A 15 21.62 -21.43 25.81
C MET A 15 22.03 -21.65 24.34
N ILE A 16 22.37 -22.87 23.97
CA ILE A 16 22.73 -23.19 22.58
C ILE A 16 21.53 -22.99 21.63
N VAL A 17 20.36 -23.47 22.01
CA VAL A 17 19.15 -23.31 21.21
C VAL A 17 18.78 -21.85 21.01
N VAL A 18 18.78 -21.04 22.08
CA VAL A 18 18.53 -19.59 22.00
C VAL A 18 19.57 -18.89 21.11
N GLY A 19 20.84 -19.27 21.21
CA GLY A 19 21.89 -18.73 20.34
C GLY A 19 21.64 -19.02 18.86
N ILE A 20 21.27 -20.24 18.52
CA ILE A 20 20.95 -20.63 17.13
C ILE A 20 19.70 -19.86 16.62
N VAL A 21 18.64 -19.80 17.44
CA VAL A 21 17.39 -19.06 17.07
C VAL A 21 17.69 -17.57 16.87
N ALA A 22 18.52 -16.95 17.71
CA ALA A 22 18.88 -15.54 17.56
C ALA A 22 19.60 -15.27 16.22
N ILE A 23 20.52 -16.15 15.82
CA ILE A 23 21.22 -16.03 14.53
C ILE A 23 20.23 -16.18 13.36
N LEU A 24 19.36 -17.17 13.39
CA LEU A 24 18.35 -17.39 12.34
C LEU A 24 17.36 -16.22 12.26
N ALA A 25 16.91 -15.71 13.41
CA ALA A 25 15.97 -14.57 13.48
C ALA A 25 16.59 -13.29 12.91
N SER A 26 17.89 -13.05 13.10
CA SER A 26 18.56 -11.86 12.57
C SER A 26 18.54 -11.76 11.03
N ILE A 27 18.48 -12.89 10.34
CA ILE A 27 18.41 -12.97 8.87
C ILE A 27 16.95 -13.02 8.41
N ALA A 28 16.10 -13.78 9.10
CA ALA A 28 14.71 -14.02 8.70
C ALA A 28 13.83 -12.78 8.88
N TYR A 29 14.05 -11.99 9.94
CA TYR A 29 13.20 -10.84 10.27
C TYR A 29 13.21 -9.74 9.17
N PRO A 30 14.37 -9.26 8.67
CA PRO A 30 14.38 -8.25 7.60
C PRO A 30 13.81 -8.78 6.29
N ALA A 31 14.01 -10.04 5.94
CA ALA A 31 13.44 -10.65 4.76
C ALA A 31 11.90 -10.71 4.83
N TYR A 32 11.36 -11.07 6.00
CA TYR A 32 9.93 -11.13 6.25
C TYR A 32 9.26 -9.75 6.15
N THR A 33 9.83 -8.73 6.80
CA THR A 33 9.29 -7.35 6.73
C THR A 33 9.32 -6.79 5.31
N SER A 34 10.38 -7.05 4.55
CA SER A 34 10.47 -6.69 3.13
C SER A 34 9.35 -7.33 2.29
N SER A 35 9.06 -8.60 2.52
CA SER A 35 8.00 -9.32 1.81
C SER A 35 6.61 -8.77 2.12
N ILE A 36 6.35 -8.39 3.38
CA ILE A 36 5.09 -7.73 3.77
C ILE A 36 4.92 -6.38 3.05
N ILE A 37 5.97 -5.56 3.01
CA ILE A 37 5.92 -4.26 2.32
C ILE A 37 5.62 -4.44 0.83
N LYS A 38 6.27 -5.40 0.17
CA LYS A 38 5.99 -5.73 -1.23
C LYS A 38 4.54 -6.17 -1.45
N GLY A 39 4.00 -7.00 -0.57
CA GLY A 39 2.60 -7.41 -0.60
C GLY A 39 1.63 -6.23 -0.48
N LYS A 40 1.90 -5.31 0.44
CA LYS A 40 1.11 -4.08 0.59
C LYS A 40 1.18 -3.19 -0.65
N ARG A 41 2.36 -3.02 -1.27
CA ARG A 41 2.49 -2.29 -2.53
C ARG A 41 1.67 -2.92 -3.65
N ALA A 42 1.64 -4.26 -3.72
CA ALA A 42 0.80 -4.96 -4.69
C ALA A 42 -0.69 -4.67 -4.46
N GLU A 43 -1.16 -4.68 -3.20
CA GLU A 43 -2.52 -4.27 -2.83
C GLU A 43 -2.83 -2.83 -3.27
N GLY A 44 -1.93 -1.87 -3.00
CA GLY A 44 -2.08 -0.48 -3.45
C GLY A 44 -2.17 -0.31 -4.96
N ARG A 45 -1.37 -1.07 -5.72
CA ARG A 45 -1.40 -1.07 -7.20
C ARG A 45 -2.72 -1.59 -7.75
N VAL A 46 -3.27 -2.65 -7.16
CA VAL A 46 -4.58 -3.19 -7.53
C VAL A 46 -5.65 -2.15 -7.24
N ALA A 47 -5.67 -1.57 -6.05
CA ALA A 47 -6.63 -0.55 -5.66
C ALA A 47 -6.60 0.70 -6.56
N LEU A 48 -5.39 1.16 -6.98
CA LEU A 48 -5.25 2.25 -7.96
C LEU A 48 -5.83 1.88 -9.32
N SER A 49 -5.61 0.65 -9.78
CA SER A 49 -6.14 0.19 -11.07
C SER A 49 -7.67 0.10 -11.04
N GLU A 50 -8.23 -0.39 -9.93
CA GLU A 50 -9.70 -0.43 -9.72
C GLU A 50 -10.30 0.98 -9.66
N LEU A 51 -9.66 1.89 -8.91
CA LEU A 51 -10.11 3.29 -8.84
C LEU A 51 -10.04 3.97 -10.21
N MET A 52 -8.99 3.75 -10.99
CA MET A 52 -8.87 4.28 -12.34
C MET A 52 -10.02 3.79 -13.23
N GLN A 53 -10.36 2.51 -13.19
CA GLN A 53 -11.49 1.97 -13.96
C GLN A 53 -12.83 2.61 -13.53
N GLN A 54 -13.00 2.91 -12.24
CA GLN A 54 -14.20 3.59 -11.74
C GLN A 54 -14.25 5.04 -12.22
N GLN A 55 -13.12 5.73 -12.24
CA GLN A 55 -12.97 7.08 -12.77
C GLN A 55 -13.27 7.15 -14.28
N GLU A 56 -12.78 6.19 -15.06
CA GLU A 56 -13.10 6.09 -16.52
C GLU A 56 -14.60 5.90 -16.76
N ARG A 57 -15.25 5.04 -15.97
CA ARG A 57 -16.72 4.89 -16.03
C ARG A 57 -17.43 6.19 -15.65
N PHE A 58 -16.96 6.90 -14.66
CA PHE A 58 -17.53 8.18 -14.24
C PHE A 58 -17.36 9.25 -15.32
N LEU A 59 -16.19 9.33 -15.96
CA LEU A 59 -15.92 10.20 -17.11
C LEU A 59 -16.93 9.94 -18.23
N THR A 60 -17.20 8.68 -18.57
CA THR A 60 -18.14 8.31 -19.62
C THR A 60 -19.57 8.78 -19.33
N GLN A 61 -19.96 8.86 -18.04
CA GLN A 61 -21.30 9.27 -17.61
C GLN A 61 -21.43 10.78 -17.38
N ARG A 62 -20.35 11.44 -16.98
CA ARG A 62 -20.36 12.83 -16.51
C ARG A 62 -19.51 13.79 -17.34
N ASN A 63 -18.75 13.29 -18.32
CA ASN A 63 -17.78 14.04 -19.13
C ASN A 63 -16.68 14.73 -18.32
N THR A 64 -16.40 14.25 -17.11
CA THR A 64 -15.33 14.72 -16.24
C THR A 64 -14.95 13.65 -15.25
N TYR A 65 -13.71 13.63 -14.81
CA TYR A 65 -13.27 12.84 -13.66
C TYR A 65 -13.73 13.49 -12.35
N LEU A 66 -13.73 12.74 -11.27
CA LEU A 66 -14.09 13.23 -9.94
C LEU A 66 -12.83 13.38 -9.08
N GLU A 67 -12.56 14.62 -8.67
CA GLU A 67 -11.53 14.91 -7.68
C GLU A 67 -12.02 14.61 -6.27
N PHE A 68 -11.19 13.98 -5.47
CA PHE A 68 -11.43 13.80 -4.04
C PHE A 68 -10.12 13.59 -3.29
N SER A 69 -10.11 14.02 -2.04
CA SER A 69 -9.01 13.77 -1.10
C SER A 69 -9.41 12.79 0.00
N ASN A 70 -8.45 12.05 0.53
CA ASN A 70 -8.63 11.20 1.70
C ASN A 70 -7.44 11.40 2.63
N SER A 71 -7.71 11.93 3.82
CA SER A 71 -6.73 12.15 4.86
C SER A 71 -7.17 11.48 6.16
N GLY A 72 -6.35 10.55 6.67
CA GLY A 72 -6.68 9.81 7.89
C GLY A 72 -7.98 8.99 7.83
N GLY A 73 -8.45 8.61 6.63
CA GLY A 73 -9.70 7.89 6.44
C GLY A 73 -10.93 8.80 6.27
N VAL A 74 -10.77 10.12 6.35
CA VAL A 74 -11.81 11.10 6.08
C VAL A 74 -11.73 11.55 4.63
N THR A 75 -12.81 11.32 3.87
CA THR A 75 -12.89 11.65 2.44
C THR A 75 -13.61 12.98 2.24
N VAL A 76 -13.07 13.82 1.35
CA VAL A 76 -13.67 15.10 0.95
C VAL A 76 -13.73 15.17 -0.59
N PRO A 77 -14.93 15.36 -1.17
CA PRO A 77 -16.25 15.43 -0.53
C PRO A 77 -16.65 14.13 0.16
N ALA A 78 -17.51 14.21 1.17
CA ALA A 78 -17.93 13.03 1.96
C ALA A 78 -18.68 11.98 1.13
N THR A 79 -19.33 12.38 0.04
CA THR A 79 -20.09 11.52 -0.87
C THR A 79 -19.31 11.24 -2.15
N VAL A 80 -18.37 10.30 -2.06
CA VAL A 80 -17.64 9.80 -3.24
C VAL A 80 -18.21 8.43 -3.61
N PRO A 81 -18.59 8.19 -4.88
CA PRO A 81 -19.17 6.91 -5.31
C PRO A 81 -18.12 5.80 -5.47
N PHE A 82 -16.89 6.04 -5.08
CA PHE A 82 -15.77 5.15 -5.22
C PHE A 82 -15.29 4.65 -3.86
N LYS A 83 -14.61 3.52 -3.86
CA LYS A 83 -13.86 3.03 -2.71
C LYS A 83 -12.62 3.89 -2.52
N THR A 84 -12.42 4.41 -1.31
CA THR A 84 -11.38 5.38 -0.99
C THR A 84 -10.22 4.81 -0.17
N PHE A 85 -10.11 3.48 -0.11
CA PHE A 85 -9.06 2.74 0.61
C PHE A 85 -8.76 1.41 -0.09
N SER A 86 -7.59 0.84 0.16
CA SER A 86 -7.21 -0.48 -0.35
C SER A 86 -7.79 -1.61 0.52
N GLY A 87 -7.78 -2.85 0.00
CA GLY A 87 -8.26 -4.01 0.74
C GLY A 87 -9.79 -4.01 0.94
N GLU A 88 -10.30 -4.75 1.91
CA GLU A 88 -11.75 -4.92 2.12
C GLU A 88 -12.34 -3.92 3.13
N THR A 89 -11.58 -3.54 4.14
CA THR A 89 -12.03 -2.63 5.21
C THR A 89 -11.05 -1.49 5.42
N LEU A 90 -11.55 -0.32 5.86
CA LEU A 90 -10.71 0.84 6.14
C LEU A 90 -9.66 0.55 7.23
N LEU A 91 -10.03 -0.19 8.28
CA LEU A 91 -9.12 -0.52 9.38
C LEU A 91 -8.01 -1.50 8.97
N GLY A 92 -8.28 -2.38 8.00
CA GLY A 92 -7.32 -3.35 7.47
C GLY A 92 -6.56 -2.85 6.26
N SER A 93 -6.87 -1.66 5.73
CA SER A 93 -6.27 -1.14 4.51
C SER A 93 -4.80 -0.78 4.68
N ALA A 94 -4.02 -0.98 3.63
CA ALA A 94 -2.63 -0.56 3.58
C ALA A 94 -2.47 0.87 3.04
N TYR A 95 -3.41 1.31 2.20
CA TYR A 95 -3.39 2.60 1.51
C TYR A 95 -4.73 3.32 1.57
N LEU A 96 -4.68 4.64 1.67
CA LEU A 96 -5.79 5.55 1.43
C LEU A 96 -5.72 6.05 -0.02
N LEU A 97 -6.86 6.14 -0.69
CA LEU A 97 -6.94 6.53 -2.09
C LEU A 97 -7.47 7.94 -2.23
N SER A 98 -6.92 8.68 -3.16
CA SER A 98 -7.35 10.02 -3.57
C SER A 98 -7.23 10.18 -5.09
N ALA A 99 -7.87 11.20 -5.63
CA ALA A 99 -7.80 11.54 -7.04
C ALA A 99 -7.75 13.06 -7.21
N GLY A 100 -6.95 13.53 -8.14
CA GLY A 100 -6.78 14.95 -8.42
C GLY A 100 -6.29 15.20 -9.83
N LEU A 101 -5.94 16.45 -10.12
CA LEU A 101 -5.39 16.85 -11.41
C LEU A 101 -4.09 16.12 -11.73
N CYS A 102 -3.88 15.82 -13.01
CA CYS A 102 -2.60 15.32 -13.47
C CYS A 102 -1.50 16.35 -13.26
N PRO A 103 -0.27 15.92 -12.92
CA PRO A 103 0.87 16.82 -12.87
C PRO A 103 1.16 17.36 -14.28
N GLY A 104 1.22 18.66 -14.41
CA GLY A 104 1.52 19.37 -15.67
C GLY A 104 1.83 20.83 -15.39
N GLY A 105 2.54 21.47 -16.32
CA GLY A 105 2.82 22.92 -16.27
C GLY A 105 1.58 23.73 -16.66
N PRO A 106 1.66 25.10 -16.56
CA PRO A 106 0.60 25.96 -17.06
C PRO A 106 0.47 25.86 -18.61
N PRO A 107 -0.81 25.81 -19.14
CA PRO A 107 -2.07 25.76 -18.38
C PRO A 107 -2.29 24.41 -17.69
N ALA A 108 -2.96 24.45 -16.51
CA ALA A 108 -3.32 23.23 -15.79
C ALA A 108 -4.20 22.31 -16.66
N ILE A 109 -3.91 21.03 -16.65
CA ILE A 109 -4.70 20.02 -17.37
C ILE A 109 -6.07 19.89 -16.65
N LEU A 110 -7.16 19.96 -17.41
CA LEU A 110 -8.52 19.91 -16.83
C LEU A 110 -8.86 18.48 -16.37
N LEU A 111 -9.74 18.36 -15.36
CA LEU A 111 -10.28 17.09 -14.92
C LEU A 111 -11.13 16.35 -16.00
N SER A 112 -11.55 17.05 -17.06
CA SER A 112 -12.17 16.42 -18.23
C SER A 112 -11.17 15.72 -19.15
N GLU A 113 -9.89 16.01 -19.02
CA GLU A 113 -8.82 15.50 -19.88
C GLU A 113 -7.93 14.48 -19.18
N CYS A 114 -7.62 14.71 -17.90
CA CYS A 114 -6.70 13.84 -17.17
C CYS A 114 -6.99 13.84 -15.66
N VAL A 115 -6.89 12.64 -15.06
CA VAL A 115 -6.91 12.45 -13.61
C VAL A 115 -5.68 11.67 -13.17
N GLN A 116 -5.14 12.04 -12.02
CA GLN A 116 -4.14 11.26 -11.30
C GLN A 116 -4.79 10.63 -10.06
N VAL A 117 -4.72 9.32 -9.96
CA VAL A 117 -5.10 8.58 -8.75
C VAL A 117 -3.86 8.29 -7.90
N ILE A 118 -3.99 8.46 -6.60
CA ILE A 118 -2.89 8.40 -5.65
C ILE A 118 -3.25 7.45 -4.52
N ALA A 119 -2.36 6.52 -4.20
CA ALA A 119 -2.45 5.67 -3.02
C ALA A 119 -1.39 6.11 -2.01
N THR A 120 -1.86 6.64 -0.88
CA THR A 120 -1.03 7.11 0.23
C THR A 120 -0.93 6.00 1.27
N PRO A 121 0.27 5.52 1.63
CA PRO A 121 0.43 4.44 2.59
C PRO A 121 0.04 4.91 4.00
N ILE A 122 -0.75 4.10 4.72
CA ILE A 122 -1.13 4.38 6.12
C ILE A 122 0.08 4.24 7.04
N LYS A 123 0.92 3.23 6.77
CA LYS A 123 2.23 3.10 7.43
C LYS A 123 3.30 3.61 6.47
N PRO A 124 4.16 4.55 6.91
CA PRO A 124 5.18 5.14 6.03
C PRO A 124 6.00 4.07 5.30
N ASP A 125 6.16 4.26 3.99
CA ASP A 125 7.04 3.48 3.14
C ASP A 125 8.12 4.40 2.57
N PRO A 126 9.27 4.55 3.25
CA PRO A 126 10.32 5.50 2.84
C PRO A 126 10.91 5.21 1.46
N ALA A 127 10.81 3.96 0.99
CA ALA A 127 11.39 3.56 -0.28
C ALA A 127 10.47 3.86 -1.47
N ALA A 128 9.16 3.84 -1.29
CA ALA A 128 8.19 4.04 -2.36
C ALA A 128 7.38 5.35 -2.19
N GLY A 129 7.05 5.72 -0.96
CA GLY A 129 6.13 6.80 -0.69
C GLY A 129 4.73 6.52 -1.26
N ASN A 130 4.12 7.53 -1.87
CA ASN A 130 2.82 7.39 -2.52
C ASN A 130 2.96 6.72 -3.89
N LEU A 131 2.05 5.80 -4.19
CA LEU A 131 1.90 5.24 -5.53
C LEU A 131 0.98 6.15 -6.35
N GLN A 132 1.34 6.42 -7.59
CA GLN A 132 0.61 7.35 -8.44
C GLN A 132 0.40 6.74 -9.83
N LEU A 133 -0.81 6.89 -10.35
CA LEU A 133 -1.20 6.44 -11.68
C LEU A 133 -2.04 7.52 -12.35
N THR A 134 -1.68 7.93 -13.56
CA THR A 134 -2.48 8.87 -14.36
C THR A 134 -3.39 8.12 -15.34
N SER A 135 -4.46 8.75 -15.81
CA SER A 135 -5.32 8.22 -16.88
C SER A 135 -4.54 8.04 -18.21
N ALA A 136 -3.45 8.76 -18.41
CA ALA A 136 -2.53 8.54 -19.53
C ALA A 136 -1.63 7.30 -19.35
N GLY A 137 -1.77 6.55 -18.25
CA GLY A 137 -0.98 5.35 -17.96
C GLY A 137 0.40 5.61 -17.36
N ALA A 138 0.76 6.84 -17.04
CA ALA A 138 2.02 7.15 -16.35
C ALA A 138 1.99 6.64 -14.91
N LYS A 139 3.02 5.88 -14.53
CA LYS A 139 3.19 5.27 -13.22
C LYS A 139 4.38 5.91 -12.53
N THR A 140 4.17 6.49 -11.37
CA THR A 140 5.22 7.17 -10.60
C THR A 140 5.14 6.84 -9.11
N CYS A 141 6.21 7.14 -8.40
CA CYS A 141 6.30 7.06 -6.95
C CYS A 141 6.68 8.45 -6.43
N SER A 142 6.16 8.86 -5.28
CA SER A 142 6.49 10.20 -4.73
C SER A 142 7.97 10.35 -4.36
N THR A 143 8.71 9.25 -4.20
CA THR A 143 10.16 9.25 -3.97
C THR A 143 10.99 9.41 -5.25
N GLY A 144 10.36 9.49 -6.42
CA GLY A 144 11.02 9.57 -7.72
C GLY A 144 11.61 8.26 -8.24
N THR A 145 11.53 7.17 -7.46
CA THR A 145 11.96 5.84 -7.91
C THR A 145 10.80 5.08 -8.56
N MET A 146 11.10 4.23 -9.54
CA MET A 146 10.07 3.36 -10.17
C MET A 146 9.91 2.02 -9.43
N ASP A 147 10.59 1.82 -8.33
CA ASP A 147 10.61 0.53 -7.60
C ASP A 147 9.28 0.18 -6.93
N CYS A 148 8.41 1.16 -6.74
CA CYS A 148 7.07 0.93 -6.20
C CYS A 148 6.14 0.19 -7.19
N TRP A 149 6.50 0.13 -8.48
CA TRP A 149 5.69 -0.52 -9.52
C TRP A 149 6.25 -1.87 -9.98
N LYS A 150 7.37 -2.32 -9.42
CA LYS A 150 7.98 -3.64 -9.68
C LYS A 150 7.40 -4.73 -8.80
#